data_2493fecc81b41f339e69d35c9be3f253
#
_entry.id   2493fecc81b41f339e69d35c9be3f253
#
_cell.length_a   1.000
_cell.length_b   1.000
_cell.length_c   1.000
_cell.angle_alpha   90.00
_cell.angle_beta   90.00
_cell.angle_gamma   90.00
#
_symmetry.space_group_name_H-M   'P 1'
#
loop_
_entity.id
_entity.type
_entity.pdbx_description
1 polymer ?
#
loop_
_entity_poly.entity_id
_entity_poly.type
_entity_poly.pdbx_seq_one_letter_code
_entity_poly.pdbx_strand_id
1 'polypeptide(L)'
;KSTPKPSSAASDVYKRQVIVNSGDFESAQYKMLLKPVKPLALDGQSQWPERAQAVTLVAAIGNPQRFVDTVKNFGIEVKATVFFRDHFAFDEQSLANIEGPVLMTEKDAVKCRAFAKPNWYYLPVEADLSDEFKFWLQHQLRQWRED
;
A
#
# COMPACT_ATOMS: atom_id res chain seq x y z
N LYS A 1 26.61 -18.13 -46.14
CA LYS A 1 26.26 -18.75 -44.85
C LYS A 1 25.31 -17.80 -44.13
N SER A 2 24.03 -18.13 -44.17
CA SER A 2 22.97 -17.39 -43.44
C SER A 2 22.99 -17.79 -41.99
N THR A 3 23.09 -16.81 -41.11
CA THR A 3 22.91 -16.98 -39.64
C THR A 3 21.44 -17.33 -39.35
N PRO A 4 21.15 -18.32 -38.50
CA PRO A 4 19.77 -18.64 -38.17
C PRO A 4 19.17 -17.49 -37.32
N LYS A 5 17.96 -17.06 -37.75
CA LYS A 5 17.12 -16.11 -37.01
C LYS A 5 16.75 -16.72 -35.67
N PRO A 6 16.89 -16.02 -34.53
CA PRO A 6 16.46 -16.58 -33.24
C PRO A 6 14.98 -16.90 -33.29
N SER A 7 14.64 -18.09 -32.80
CA SER A 7 13.29 -18.63 -32.85
C SER A 7 12.28 -17.78 -32.08
N SER A 8 11.09 -17.61 -32.63
CA SER A 8 9.95 -16.87 -32.11
C SER A 8 9.50 -17.31 -30.70
N ALA A 9 9.95 -18.46 -30.22
CA ALA A 9 9.61 -19.01 -28.91
C ALA A 9 10.10 -18.16 -27.72
N ALA A 10 11.26 -17.47 -27.85
CA ALA A 10 11.75 -16.59 -26.79
C ALA A 10 10.95 -15.28 -26.67
N SER A 11 10.32 -14.81 -27.77
CA SER A 11 9.48 -13.60 -27.73
C SER A 11 8.09 -13.85 -27.17
N ASP A 12 7.60 -15.10 -27.18
CA ASP A 12 6.27 -15.43 -26.66
C ASP A 12 6.22 -15.57 -25.14
N VAL A 13 7.37 -15.82 -24.50
CA VAL A 13 7.44 -15.86 -23.02
C VAL A 13 7.20 -14.47 -22.42
N TYR A 14 7.64 -13.40 -23.08
CA TYR A 14 7.42 -12.02 -22.61
C TYR A 14 6.02 -11.47 -22.91
N LYS A 15 5.27 -12.07 -23.80
CA LYS A 15 3.88 -11.64 -24.13
C LYS A 15 2.83 -12.05 -23.11
N ARG A 16 3.21 -12.81 -22.07
CA ARG A 16 2.31 -13.26 -21.00
C ARG A 16 2.28 -12.36 -19.77
N GLN A 17 2.89 -11.19 -19.83
CA GLN A 17 2.81 -10.23 -18.73
C GLN A 17 1.45 -9.54 -18.75
N VAL A 18 0.68 -9.75 -17.68
CA VAL A 18 -0.57 -9.03 -17.42
C VAL A 18 -0.24 -7.80 -16.60
N ILE A 19 -0.57 -6.62 -17.13
CA ILE A 19 -0.32 -5.36 -16.44
C ILE A 19 -1.59 -5.00 -15.66
N VAL A 20 -1.45 -5.02 -14.33
CA VAL A 20 -2.46 -4.51 -13.40
C VAL A 20 -1.94 -3.21 -12.81
N ASN A 21 -2.69 -2.13 -12.92
CA ASN A 21 -2.23 -0.83 -12.44
C ASN A 21 -3.32 -0.06 -11.72
N SER A 22 -2.90 0.74 -10.74
CA SER A 22 -3.76 1.64 -9.95
C SER A 22 -3.79 3.08 -10.48
N GLY A 23 -3.39 3.34 -11.72
CA GLY A 23 -3.36 4.66 -12.36
C GLY A 23 -4.13 4.71 -13.68
N ASP A 24 -4.24 5.92 -14.25
CA ASP A 24 -4.82 6.17 -15.58
C ASP A 24 -3.82 5.84 -16.69
N PHE A 25 -3.29 4.63 -16.68
CA PHE A 25 -2.40 4.21 -17.77
C PHE A 25 -3.23 3.53 -18.86
N GLU A 26 -3.22 4.10 -20.06
CA GLU A 26 -3.89 3.57 -21.25
C GLU A 26 -3.42 2.14 -21.61
N SER A 27 -2.23 1.74 -21.13
CA SER A 27 -1.65 0.42 -21.39
C SER A 27 -2.03 -0.66 -20.37
N ALA A 28 -2.77 -0.33 -19.32
CA ALA A 28 -3.16 -1.32 -18.31
C ALA A 28 -4.31 -2.19 -18.83
N GLN A 29 -4.12 -3.51 -18.85
CA GLN A 29 -5.16 -4.46 -19.24
C GLN A 29 -6.28 -4.54 -18.18
N TYR A 30 -5.92 -4.37 -16.91
CA TYR A 30 -6.84 -4.45 -15.78
C TYR A 30 -6.60 -3.32 -14.79
N LYS A 31 -7.66 -2.88 -14.16
CA LYS A 31 -7.62 -1.84 -13.12
C LYS A 31 -7.54 -2.47 -11.73
N MET A 32 -6.71 -1.85 -10.89
CA MET A 32 -6.61 -2.13 -9.46
C MET A 32 -6.78 -0.82 -8.70
N LEU A 33 -7.61 -0.82 -7.68
CA LEU A 33 -7.76 0.31 -6.76
C LEU A 33 -7.17 -0.08 -5.41
N LEU A 34 -6.43 0.85 -4.79
CA LEU A 34 -6.03 0.70 -3.39
C LEU A 34 -7.07 1.35 -2.51
N LYS A 35 -7.77 0.56 -1.72
CA LYS A 35 -8.81 1.01 -0.79
C LYS A 35 -8.28 0.98 0.64
N PRO A 36 -8.27 2.11 1.36
CA PRO A 36 -7.95 2.10 2.77
C PRO A 36 -9.04 1.35 3.54
N VAL A 37 -8.62 0.63 4.57
CA VAL A 37 -9.52 -0.06 5.51
C VAL A 37 -9.35 0.51 6.92
N LYS A 38 -10.14 0.03 7.87
CA LYS A 38 -10.11 0.53 9.25
C LYS A 38 -8.68 0.54 9.81
N PRO A 39 -8.22 1.65 10.42
CA PRO A 39 -6.90 1.71 11.03
C PRO A 39 -6.70 0.63 12.08
N LEU A 40 -5.48 0.12 12.15
CA LEU A 40 -5.06 -0.90 13.10
C LEU A 40 -3.96 -0.34 14.01
N ALA A 41 -3.98 -0.74 15.29
CA ALA A 41 -2.97 -0.33 16.26
C ALA A 41 -1.63 -1.02 16.01
N LEU A 42 -0.52 -0.29 16.19
CA LEU A 42 0.82 -0.84 16.04
C LEU A 42 1.16 -1.87 17.12
N ASP A 43 0.63 -1.70 18.32
CA ASP A 43 0.83 -2.61 19.45
C ASP A 43 0.01 -3.92 19.32
N GLY A 44 -0.90 -3.99 18.36
CA GLY A 44 -1.77 -5.14 18.13
C GLY A 44 -2.83 -5.38 19.20
N GLN A 45 -2.93 -4.53 20.22
CA GLN A 45 -3.84 -4.68 21.36
C GLN A 45 -4.86 -3.55 21.45
N SER A 46 -4.44 -2.32 21.20
CA SER A 46 -5.29 -1.14 21.23
C SER A 46 -6.29 -1.17 20.07
N GLN A 47 -7.46 -0.56 20.29
CA GLN A 47 -8.47 -0.44 19.25
C GLN A 47 -8.50 0.98 18.69
N TRP A 48 -8.76 1.10 17.39
CA TRP A 48 -9.07 2.37 16.79
C TRP A 48 -10.34 2.94 17.45
N PRO A 49 -10.31 4.18 18.00
CA PRO A 49 -11.46 4.75 18.70
C PRO A 49 -12.64 4.95 17.75
N GLU A 50 -13.86 4.65 18.22
CA GLU A 50 -15.08 4.80 17.41
C GLU A 50 -15.37 6.25 17.04
N ARG A 51 -15.03 7.19 17.94
CA ARG A 51 -15.06 8.63 17.64
C ARG A 51 -13.70 9.04 17.16
N ALA A 52 -13.62 9.39 15.89
CA ALA A 52 -12.40 9.84 15.25
C ALA A 52 -11.81 11.04 16.02
N GLN A 53 -10.71 10.81 16.72
CA GLN A 53 -9.88 11.90 17.21
C GLN A 53 -9.02 12.40 16.06
N ALA A 54 -8.78 13.71 16.00
CA ALA A 54 -7.85 14.25 15.06
C ALA A 54 -6.46 13.66 15.27
N VAL A 55 -5.82 13.19 14.20
CA VAL A 55 -4.54 12.47 14.24
C VAL A 55 -3.37 13.32 13.74
N THR A 56 -2.18 13.02 14.23
CA THR A 56 -0.93 13.44 13.62
C THR A 56 -0.51 12.39 12.60
N LEU A 57 -0.35 12.78 11.33
CA LEU A 57 0.18 11.88 10.30
C LEU A 57 1.70 11.82 10.36
N VAL A 58 2.23 10.62 10.35
CA VAL A 58 3.67 10.36 10.27
C VAL A 58 3.95 9.52 9.04
N ALA A 59 4.86 9.96 8.18
CA ALA A 59 5.25 9.19 7.00
C ALA A 59 6.68 9.49 6.55
N ALA A 60 7.32 8.45 6.00
CA ALA A 60 8.63 8.51 5.33
C ALA A 60 8.52 7.88 3.93
N ILE A 61 7.78 8.54 3.06
CA ILE A 61 7.46 8.09 1.70
C ILE A 61 7.68 9.20 0.68
N GLY A 62 7.88 8.82 -0.59
CA GLY A 62 8.17 9.77 -1.68
C GLY A 62 7.03 10.73 -2.01
N ASN A 63 5.76 10.37 -1.74
CA ASN A 63 4.61 11.23 -1.98
C ASN A 63 3.70 11.29 -0.74
N PRO A 64 4.06 12.10 0.28
CA PRO A 64 3.28 12.21 1.51
C PRO A 64 1.92 12.87 1.31
N GLN A 65 1.76 13.74 0.31
CA GLN A 65 0.48 14.40 0.03
C GLN A 65 -0.61 13.39 -0.33
N ARG A 66 -0.27 12.36 -1.12
CA ARG A 66 -1.21 11.29 -1.44
C ARG A 66 -1.73 10.57 -0.19
N PHE A 67 -0.87 10.38 0.82
CA PHE A 67 -1.28 9.78 2.08
C PHE A 67 -2.25 10.70 2.85
N VAL A 68 -1.98 12.02 2.90
CA VAL A 68 -2.90 13.00 3.50
C VAL A 68 -4.27 12.93 2.84
N ASP A 69 -4.31 12.95 1.51
CA ASP A 69 -5.56 12.92 0.76
C ASP A 69 -6.32 11.61 1.00
N THR A 70 -5.62 10.48 1.05
CA THR A 70 -6.20 9.17 1.37
C THR A 70 -6.85 9.16 2.74
N VAL A 71 -6.17 9.68 3.77
CA VAL A 71 -6.68 9.73 5.15
C VAL A 71 -7.88 10.65 5.26
N LYS A 72 -7.84 11.83 4.65
CA LYS A 72 -8.97 12.78 4.62
C LYS A 72 -10.18 12.20 3.88
N ASN A 73 -9.97 11.56 2.73
CA ASN A 73 -11.04 10.91 1.97
C ASN A 73 -11.65 9.71 2.71
N PHE A 74 -10.88 9.07 3.59
CA PHE A 74 -11.38 8.03 4.49
C PHE A 74 -12.22 8.60 5.66
N GLY A 75 -12.25 9.91 5.83
CA GLY A 75 -13.05 10.59 6.85
C GLY A 75 -12.34 10.79 8.18
N ILE A 76 -11.01 10.69 8.22
CA ILE A 76 -10.22 10.92 9.43
C ILE A 76 -9.70 12.37 9.43
N GLU A 77 -9.92 13.08 10.53
CA GLU A 77 -9.44 14.45 10.72
C GLU A 77 -7.93 14.46 10.96
N VAL A 78 -7.21 15.32 10.24
CA VAL A 78 -5.76 15.48 10.35
C VAL A 78 -5.45 16.75 11.13
N LYS A 79 -4.87 16.61 12.34
CA LYS A 79 -4.43 17.70 13.20
C LYS A 79 -3.09 18.28 12.77
N ALA A 80 -2.14 17.42 12.42
CA ALA A 80 -0.79 17.79 12.05
C ALA A 80 -0.16 16.74 11.13
N THR A 81 0.94 17.11 10.48
CA THR A 81 1.73 16.22 9.63
C THR A 81 3.20 16.34 9.98
N VAL A 82 3.87 15.19 10.15
CA VAL A 82 5.31 15.07 10.38
C VAL A 82 5.87 14.13 9.33
N PHE A 83 6.53 14.71 8.32
CA PHE A 83 7.09 13.95 7.22
C PHE A 83 8.59 13.88 7.29
N PHE A 84 9.12 12.71 7.05
CA PHE A 84 10.53 12.40 6.98
C PHE A 84 10.93 12.12 5.52
N ARG A 85 12.21 12.17 5.24
CA ARG A 85 12.74 11.75 3.92
C ARG A 85 12.32 10.30 3.63
N ASP A 86 12.16 9.97 2.36
CA ASP A 86 11.84 8.58 1.97
C ASP A 86 12.89 7.60 2.51
N HIS A 87 12.44 6.41 2.91
CA HIS A 87 13.25 5.37 3.56
C HIS A 87 13.90 5.77 4.90
N PHE A 88 13.39 6.77 5.59
CA PHE A 88 13.88 7.13 6.92
C PHE A 88 13.84 5.92 7.88
N ALA A 89 14.92 5.73 8.64
CA ALA A 89 14.98 4.72 9.70
C ALA A 89 14.47 5.34 11.00
N PHE A 90 13.26 4.97 11.40
CA PHE A 90 12.67 5.45 12.64
C PHE A 90 13.34 4.80 13.85
N ASP A 91 13.50 5.60 14.89
CA ASP A 91 13.83 5.19 16.25
C ASP A 91 12.89 5.89 17.24
N GLU A 92 12.97 5.50 18.51
CA GLU A 92 12.14 6.07 19.55
C GLU A 92 12.33 7.59 19.70
N GLN A 93 13.57 8.08 19.52
CA GLN A 93 13.92 9.47 19.68
C GLN A 93 13.33 10.34 18.56
N SER A 94 13.29 9.85 17.32
CA SER A 94 12.75 10.58 16.17
C SER A 94 11.26 10.90 16.31
N LEU A 95 10.53 10.11 17.11
CA LEU A 95 9.10 10.27 17.35
C LEU A 95 8.75 10.67 18.79
N ALA A 96 9.75 10.96 19.63
CA ALA A 96 9.59 11.23 21.06
C ALA A 96 8.65 12.42 21.36
N ASN A 97 8.75 13.48 20.55
CA ASN A 97 7.99 14.72 20.72
C ASN A 97 6.61 14.72 20.05
N ILE A 98 6.20 13.59 19.48
CA ILE A 98 4.87 13.49 18.86
C ILE A 98 3.88 13.01 19.90
N GLU A 99 2.93 13.90 20.24
CA GLU A 99 1.89 13.65 21.22
C GLU A 99 0.55 13.33 20.55
N GLY A 100 -0.29 12.57 21.25
CA GLY A 100 -1.63 12.21 20.84
C GLY A 100 -1.69 11.02 19.87
N PRO A 101 -2.83 10.83 19.21
CA PRO A 101 -2.99 9.75 18.25
C PRO A 101 -2.13 9.99 17.01
N VAL A 102 -1.36 8.97 16.64
CA VAL A 102 -0.54 8.97 15.42
C VAL A 102 -1.12 8.00 14.42
N LEU A 103 -1.17 8.41 13.16
CA LEU A 103 -1.51 7.54 12.05
C LEU A 103 -0.38 7.55 11.02
N MET A 104 0.08 6.37 10.63
CA MET A 104 1.18 6.21 9.69
C MET A 104 0.83 5.25 8.56
N THR A 105 1.68 5.21 7.53
CA THR A 105 1.56 4.17 6.50
C THR A 105 1.93 2.80 7.07
N GLU A 106 1.39 1.73 6.49
CA GLU A 106 1.75 0.36 6.90
C GLU A 106 3.25 0.09 6.75
N LYS A 107 3.88 0.61 5.68
CA LYS A 107 5.32 0.54 5.43
C LYS A 107 6.15 1.13 6.58
N ASP A 108 5.70 2.26 7.12
CA ASP A 108 6.41 2.94 8.21
C ASP A 108 6.09 2.32 9.57
N ALA A 109 4.86 1.85 9.76
CA ALA A 109 4.43 1.16 10.97
C ALA A 109 5.30 -0.07 11.30
N VAL A 110 5.69 -0.84 10.28
CA VAL A 110 6.58 -2.00 10.47
C VAL A 110 7.90 -1.62 11.13
N LYS A 111 8.44 -0.45 10.80
CA LYS A 111 9.69 0.08 11.38
C LYS A 111 9.54 0.55 12.82
N CYS A 112 8.32 0.94 13.22
CA CYS A 112 8.02 1.55 14.51
C CYS A 112 7.47 0.56 15.56
N ARG A 113 7.15 -0.67 15.18
CA ARG A 113 6.51 -1.67 16.06
C ARG A 113 7.26 -1.94 17.36
N ALA A 114 8.61 -1.93 17.33
CA ALA A 114 9.44 -2.26 18.49
C ALA A 114 9.31 -1.26 19.65
N PHE A 115 8.90 -0.01 19.34
CA PHE A 115 8.73 1.09 20.31
C PHE A 115 7.36 1.77 20.18
N ALA A 116 6.38 1.04 19.68
CA ALA A 116 5.02 1.54 19.46
C ALA A 116 4.36 1.96 20.78
N LYS A 117 3.66 3.10 20.75
CA LYS A 117 2.82 3.57 21.86
C LYS A 117 1.36 3.14 21.64
N PRO A 118 0.54 3.00 22.68
CA PRO A 118 -0.84 2.49 22.58
C PRO A 118 -1.77 3.29 21.66
N ASN A 119 -1.48 4.56 21.42
CA ASN A 119 -2.26 5.45 20.55
C ASN A 119 -1.66 5.64 19.17
N TRP A 120 -0.79 4.72 18.72
CA TRP A 120 -0.20 4.72 17.39
C TRP A 120 -0.89 3.68 16.50
N TYR A 121 -1.28 4.13 15.33
CA TYR A 121 -2.06 3.36 14.37
C TYR A 121 -1.42 3.43 12.97
N TYR A 122 -1.76 2.49 12.14
CA TYR A 122 -1.48 2.57 10.71
C TYR A 122 -2.74 2.35 9.88
N LEU A 123 -2.74 2.88 8.68
CA LEU A 123 -3.84 2.74 7.72
C LEU A 123 -3.50 1.64 6.73
N PRO A 124 -4.06 0.43 6.88
CA PRO A 124 -3.88 -0.62 5.90
C PRO A 124 -4.59 -0.25 4.59
N VAL A 125 -4.08 -0.76 3.48
CA VAL A 125 -4.71 -0.65 2.17
C VAL A 125 -4.88 -2.03 1.57
N GLU A 126 -6.04 -2.28 0.97
CA GLU A 126 -6.34 -3.49 0.26
C GLU A 126 -6.40 -3.22 -1.24
N ALA A 127 -5.93 -4.17 -2.04
CA ALA A 127 -6.04 -4.11 -3.49
C ALA A 127 -7.43 -4.59 -3.91
N ASP A 128 -8.25 -3.68 -4.44
CA ASP A 128 -9.51 -4.01 -5.08
C ASP A 128 -9.26 -4.21 -6.58
N LEU A 129 -9.30 -5.46 -6.99
CA LEU A 129 -9.06 -5.90 -8.36
C LEU A 129 -10.38 -5.94 -9.12
N SER A 130 -10.37 -5.54 -10.41
CA SER A 130 -11.56 -5.63 -11.25
C SER A 130 -12.05 -7.07 -11.38
N ASP A 131 -13.37 -7.25 -11.58
CA ASP A 131 -13.96 -8.58 -11.69
C ASP A 131 -13.46 -9.33 -12.94
N GLU A 132 -13.15 -8.60 -14.01
CA GLU A 132 -12.53 -9.17 -15.22
C GLU A 132 -11.16 -9.78 -14.89
N PHE A 133 -10.34 -9.10 -14.06
CA PHE A 133 -9.05 -9.64 -13.64
C PHE A 133 -9.21 -10.86 -12.73
N LYS A 134 -10.12 -10.81 -11.77
CA LYS A 134 -10.41 -11.95 -10.88
C LYS A 134 -10.84 -13.17 -11.68
N PHE A 135 -11.75 -12.99 -12.67
CA PHE A 135 -12.21 -14.06 -13.56
C PHE A 135 -11.05 -14.62 -14.40
N TRP A 136 -10.26 -13.76 -15.02
CA TRP A 136 -9.09 -14.17 -15.80
C TRP A 136 -8.10 -14.95 -14.94
N LEU A 137 -7.76 -14.46 -13.74
CA LEU A 137 -6.84 -15.12 -12.83
C LEU A 137 -7.34 -16.51 -12.41
N GLN A 138 -8.62 -16.63 -12.06
CA GLN A 138 -9.23 -17.92 -11.72
C GLN A 138 -9.14 -18.93 -12.87
N HIS A 139 -9.37 -18.45 -14.09
CA HIS A 139 -9.25 -19.29 -15.29
C HIS A 139 -7.81 -19.79 -15.48
N GLN A 140 -6.81 -18.91 -15.35
CA GLN A 140 -5.39 -19.29 -15.45
C GLN A 140 -4.99 -20.30 -14.37
N LEU A 141 -5.43 -20.10 -13.12
CA LEU A 141 -5.11 -21.00 -12.01
C LEU A 141 -5.73 -22.39 -12.19
N ARG A 142 -6.88 -22.51 -12.84
CA ARG A 142 -7.47 -23.82 -13.18
C ARG A 142 -6.64 -24.55 -14.23
N GLN A 143 -6.23 -23.86 -15.30
CA GLN A 143 -5.39 -24.46 -16.33
C GLN A 143 -4.07 -25.00 -15.78
N TRP A 144 -3.43 -24.29 -14.84
CA TRP A 144 -2.17 -24.74 -14.22
C TRP A 144 -2.30 -25.92 -13.27
N ARG A 145 -3.54 -26.25 -12.86
CA ARG A 145 -3.79 -27.43 -12.02
C ARG A 145 -4.06 -28.69 -12.83
N GLU A 146 -4.36 -28.55 -14.10
CA GLU A 146 -4.69 -29.64 -15.01
C GLU A 146 -3.46 -30.10 -15.84
N ASP A 147 -2.37 -29.32 -15.82
CA ASP A 147 -1.06 -29.67 -16.36
C ASP A 147 -0.16 -30.27 -15.26
#